data_9a901e60c6fa982543864e181e822916
#
_entry.id   9a901e60c6fa982543864e181e822916
#
_cell.length_a   1.000
_cell.length_b   1.000
_cell.length_c   1.000
_cell.angle_alpha   90.00
_cell.angle_beta   90.00
_cell.angle_gamma   90.00
#
_symmetry.space_group_name_H-M   'P 1'
#
loop_
_entity.id
_entity.type
_entity.pdbx_description
1 polymer ?
#
loop_
_entity_poly.entity_id
_entity_poly.type
_entity_poly.pdbx_seq_one_letter_code
_entity_poly.pdbx_strand_id
1 'polypeptide(L)'
;MNAMTRITVLVLACALFASASGCSRAPAAPVTDLAVAGSTFAEPLYVKQLDAWYQKTQVKAVYGALSSSAALRALQDRTIDIGATDVLLTPAEQARLPASVLSIPTCLGAVAVCVNLPGNPALRMDPSLLSAIFRGDVKKWNDTRIALLNPVIKLPDLPVIVLHRADASGTSSIFTTYLSATDQTWSDKVGAGQLVAWPAGVGVKANSGMAAMLRQTSGSIGYLEYTFAVQSSLTCVALRNRAGAFVLPSVASMKAAVPADLPSDLKGTLLDRPGDTAYPMVSLTWLVCYREQSYDGRPRERATAIADLVSWILGDGQSLAEPLQYGSLPEGVRSAARSILTQLTWEGKPVR
;
A
#
# COMPACT_ATOMS: atom_id res chain seq x y z
N MET A 1 29.89 82.75 -52.18
CA MET A 1 28.70 83.58 -52.32
C MET A 1 27.57 82.66 -52.59
N ASN A 2 26.75 82.46 -51.59
CA ASN A 2 25.39 81.97 -51.50
C ASN A 2 25.04 80.60 -52.03
N ALA A 3 25.14 79.67 -51.10
CA ALA A 3 24.46 78.36 -51.16
C ALA A 3 23.06 78.53 -50.60
N MET A 4 22.05 78.33 -51.40
CA MET A 4 20.66 78.16 -50.90
C MET A 4 20.37 76.72 -50.57
N THR A 5 20.20 76.51 -49.33
CA THR A 5 19.84 75.18 -48.73
C THR A 5 18.39 74.85 -49.07
N ARG A 6 18.16 73.71 -49.76
CA ARG A 6 16.82 73.19 -49.98
C ARG A 6 16.52 72.23 -48.81
N ILE A 7 15.53 72.63 -48.02
CA ILE A 7 14.97 71.77 -46.97
C ILE A 7 13.95 70.83 -47.62
N THR A 8 14.26 69.53 -47.63
CA THR A 8 13.33 68.48 -48.03
C THR A 8 12.63 67.99 -46.78
N VAL A 9 11.34 68.25 -46.68
CA VAL A 9 10.47 67.72 -45.60
C VAL A 9 10.19 66.28 -45.91
N LEU A 10 10.74 65.37 -45.11
CA LEU A 10 10.44 63.95 -45.15
C LEU A 10 9.28 63.68 -44.18
N VAL A 11 8.09 63.38 -44.72
CA VAL A 11 6.93 62.93 -43.95
C VAL A 11 7.15 61.45 -43.53
N LEU A 12 7.47 61.25 -42.27
CA LEU A 12 7.61 59.90 -41.67
C LEU A 12 6.24 59.42 -41.30
N ALA A 13 5.65 58.49 -42.10
CA ALA A 13 4.44 57.80 -41.77
C ALA A 13 4.77 56.74 -40.67
N CYS A 14 4.44 57.04 -39.43
CA CYS A 14 4.45 56.01 -38.33
C CYS A 14 3.34 55.02 -38.54
N ALA A 15 3.65 53.89 -39.18
CA ALA A 15 2.81 52.72 -39.15
C ALA A 15 2.89 52.11 -37.74
N LEU A 16 1.84 52.30 -36.94
CA LEU A 16 1.61 51.56 -35.69
C LEU A 16 1.36 50.08 -36.01
N PHE A 17 2.42 49.28 -35.96
CA PHE A 17 2.29 47.84 -35.82
C PHE A 17 1.84 47.58 -34.37
N ALA A 18 0.55 47.39 -34.16
CA ALA A 18 -0.01 46.76 -32.96
C ALA A 18 0.48 45.32 -32.93
N SER A 19 1.63 45.08 -32.31
CA SER A 19 2.10 43.78 -31.97
C SER A 19 1.12 43.20 -30.93
N ALA A 20 0.15 42.43 -31.38
CA ALA A 20 -0.62 41.52 -30.51
C ALA A 20 0.37 40.52 -29.95
N SER A 21 0.96 40.83 -28.79
CA SER A 21 1.70 39.91 -27.99
C SER A 21 0.69 38.88 -27.47
N GLY A 22 0.35 37.91 -28.31
CA GLY A 22 -0.26 36.69 -27.87
C GLY A 22 0.70 36.05 -26.85
N CYS A 23 0.36 36.11 -25.58
CA CYS A 23 1.02 35.27 -24.57
C CYS A 23 0.83 33.83 -24.99
N SER A 24 1.62 33.31 -25.90
CA SER A 24 1.81 31.89 -26.07
C SER A 24 2.52 31.45 -24.80
N ARG A 25 1.75 30.89 -23.87
CA ARG A 25 2.27 30.19 -22.70
C ARG A 25 3.26 29.18 -23.26
N ALA A 26 4.55 29.32 -22.95
CA ALA A 26 5.54 28.31 -23.32
C ALA A 26 5.01 26.95 -22.86
N PRO A 27 5.15 25.90 -23.70
CA PRO A 27 4.73 24.57 -23.27
C PRO A 27 5.42 24.28 -21.94
N ALA A 28 4.62 23.93 -20.92
CA ALA A 28 5.16 23.58 -19.61
C ALA A 28 6.18 22.44 -19.81
N ALA A 29 7.32 22.55 -19.13
CA ALA A 29 8.32 21.51 -19.20
C ALA A 29 7.66 20.15 -18.85
N PRO A 30 7.95 19.09 -19.61
CA PRO A 30 7.35 17.80 -19.35
C PRO A 30 7.65 17.38 -17.91
N VAL A 31 6.65 16.86 -17.21
CA VAL A 31 6.84 16.27 -15.87
C VAL A 31 7.74 15.06 -16.05
N THR A 32 8.96 15.13 -15.50
CA THR A 32 9.97 14.09 -15.68
C THR A 32 9.97 13.07 -14.54
N ASP A 33 9.38 13.43 -13.38
CA ASP A 33 9.40 12.58 -12.18
C ASP A 33 8.17 12.77 -11.30
N LEU A 34 7.76 11.67 -10.65
CA LEU A 34 6.77 11.63 -9.58
C LEU A 34 7.38 10.96 -8.35
N ALA A 35 7.13 11.52 -7.18
CA ALA A 35 7.52 10.94 -5.90
C ALA A 35 6.36 10.12 -5.32
N VAL A 36 6.52 8.79 -5.29
CA VAL A 36 5.59 7.85 -4.67
C VAL A 36 6.28 7.21 -3.48
N ALA A 37 5.66 7.22 -2.30
CA ALA A 37 6.29 6.59 -1.14
C ALA A 37 5.25 6.01 -0.18
N GLY A 38 5.64 4.99 0.57
CA GLY A 38 4.74 4.45 1.58
C GLY A 38 5.06 3.06 2.05
N SER A 39 3.99 2.31 2.34
CA SER A 39 4.08 0.99 2.93
C SER A 39 4.99 0.04 2.17
N THR A 40 5.79 -0.72 2.93
CA THR A 40 6.58 -1.82 2.35
C THR A 40 5.74 -3.03 1.96
N PHE A 41 4.43 -3.03 2.24
CA PHE A 41 3.53 -4.14 1.94
C PHE A 41 3.46 -4.40 0.42
N ALA A 42 3.09 -3.39 -0.38
CA ALA A 42 3.00 -3.51 -1.83
C ALA A 42 4.25 -2.99 -2.58
N GLU A 43 5.37 -2.77 -1.89
CA GLU A 43 6.62 -2.29 -2.48
C GLU A 43 7.07 -3.10 -3.72
N PRO A 44 7.14 -4.45 -3.68
CA PRO A 44 7.56 -5.23 -4.85
C PRO A 44 6.69 -5.00 -6.09
N LEU A 45 5.37 -4.86 -5.89
CA LEU A 45 4.43 -4.60 -6.97
C LEU A 45 4.59 -3.18 -7.51
N TYR A 46 4.62 -2.17 -6.63
CA TYR A 46 4.75 -0.78 -7.06
C TYR A 46 6.07 -0.52 -7.78
N VAL A 47 7.19 -1.02 -7.28
CA VAL A 47 8.48 -0.90 -7.97
C VAL A 47 8.39 -1.47 -9.39
N LYS A 48 7.80 -2.67 -9.56
CA LYS A 48 7.63 -3.29 -10.87
C LYS A 48 6.66 -2.51 -11.77
N GLN A 49 5.57 -2.00 -11.20
CA GLN A 49 4.61 -1.18 -11.94
C GLN A 49 5.23 0.15 -12.39
N LEU A 50 5.95 0.85 -11.52
CA LEU A 50 6.58 2.13 -11.85
C LEU A 50 7.68 1.97 -12.91
N ASP A 51 8.45 0.88 -12.85
CA ASP A 51 9.42 0.54 -13.90
C ASP A 51 8.73 0.30 -15.25
N ALA A 52 7.69 -0.53 -15.29
CA ALA A 52 6.93 -0.79 -16.51
C ALA A 52 6.22 0.48 -17.05
N TRP A 53 5.74 1.35 -16.16
CA TRP A 53 5.20 2.66 -16.52
C TRP A 53 6.24 3.54 -17.19
N TYR A 54 7.45 3.62 -16.62
CA TYR A 54 8.56 4.38 -17.19
C TYR A 54 8.94 3.88 -18.59
N GLN A 55 9.02 2.57 -18.79
CA GLN A 55 9.32 2.00 -20.12
C GLN A 55 8.28 2.42 -21.18
N LYS A 56 7.02 2.59 -20.77
CA LYS A 56 5.92 2.97 -21.66
C LYS A 56 5.83 4.46 -21.95
N THR A 57 6.13 5.31 -20.96
CA THR A 57 5.78 6.76 -21.00
C THR A 57 6.96 7.70 -20.93
N GLN A 58 8.12 7.20 -20.50
CA GLN A 58 9.32 7.98 -20.15
C GLN A 58 9.09 8.98 -18.98
N VAL A 59 7.94 8.92 -18.30
CA VAL A 59 7.69 9.65 -17.06
C VAL A 59 8.21 8.81 -15.90
N LYS A 60 9.25 9.28 -15.22
CA LYS A 60 9.85 8.57 -14.09
C LYS A 60 8.97 8.70 -12.85
N ALA A 61 8.68 7.59 -12.20
CA ALA A 61 8.11 7.58 -10.86
C ALA A 61 8.97 6.70 -9.95
N VAL A 62 9.31 7.21 -8.76
CA VAL A 62 10.21 6.51 -7.82
C VAL A 62 9.41 6.14 -6.59
N TYR A 63 9.53 4.86 -6.16
CA TYR A 63 8.92 4.39 -4.93
C TYR A 63 9.90 4.42 -3.77
N GLY A 64 9.55 5.19 -2.74
CA GLY A 64 10.26 5.20 -1.46
C GLY A 64 9.61 4.24 -0.47
N ALA A 65 10.28 3.14 -0.14
CA ALA A 65 9.81 2.17 0.85
C ALA A 65 9.91 2.76 2.26
N LEU A 66 8.78 3.19 2.80
CA LEU A 66 8.63 3.76 4.13
C LEU A 66 7.71 2.87 4.98
N SER A 67 6.98 3.45 5.91
CA SER A 67 5.81 2.83 6.54
C SER A 67 4.54 3.60 6.15
N SER A 68 3.36 3.00 6.37
CA SER A 68 2.07 3.69 6.10
C SER A 68 1.98 5.03 6.83
N SER A 69 2.36 5.09 8.12
CA SER A 69 2.38 6.35 8.87
C SER A 69 3.42 7.37 8.36
N ALA A 70 4.57 6.90 7.88
CA ALA A 70 5.60 7.81 7.33
C ALA A 70 5.14 8.40 5.99
N ALA A 71 4.42 7.63 5.17
CA ALA A 71 3.80 8.13 3.95
C ALA A 71 2.79 9.26 4.22
N LEU A 72 1.96 9.10 5.25
CA LEU A 72 1.01 10.15 5.63
C LEU A 72 1.70 11.44 6.07
N ARG A 73 2.79 11.33 6.84
CA ARG A 73 3.61 12.50 7.19
C ARG A 73 4.22 13.15 5.96
N ALA A 74 4.79 12.36 5.05
CA ALA A 74 5.36 12.88 3.80
C ALA A 74 4.31 13.56 2.90
N LEU A 75 3.07 13.06 2.88
CA LEU A 75 1.94 13.75 2.24
C LEU A 75 1.60 15.05 2.97
N GLN A 76 1.49 15.03 4.30
CA GLN A 76 1.22 16.22 5.11
C GLN A 76 2.27 17.32 4.85
N ASP A 77 3.54 16.93 4.77
CA ASP A 77 4.67 17.81 4.49
C ASP A 77 4.83 18.13 3.00
N ARG A 78 3.94 17.58 2.14
CA ARG A 78 3.94 17.77 0.66
C ARG A 78 5.26 17.41 -0.02
N THR A 79 6.02 16.49 0.56
CA THR A 79 7.31 16.03 0.01
C THR A 79 7.17 14.90 -1.00
N ILE A 80 5.96 14.31 -1.13
CA ILE A 80 5.63 13.29 -2.13
C ILE A 80 4.34 13.66 -2.87
N ASP A 81 4.15 13.06 -4.05
CA ASP A 81 2.94 13.22 -4.85
C ASP A 81 1.84 12.25 -4.45
N ILE A 82 2.24 11.02 -4.16
CA ILE A 82 1.34 9.89 -3.87
C ILE A 82 1.90 9.12 -2.67
N GLY A 83 1.06 8.96 -1.66
CA GLY A 83 1.33 8.06 -0.53
C GLY A 83 0.78 6.66 -0.78
N ALA A 84 1.39 5.62 -0.18
CA ALA A 84 0.86 4.26 -0.21
C ALA A 84 0.62 3.74 1.21
N THR A 85 -0.55 3.14 1.45
CA THR A 85 -0.97 2.59 2.75
C THR A 85 -1.78 1.31 2.58
N ASP A 86 -1.72 0.41 3.57
CA ASP A 86 -2.44 -0.87 3.54
C ASP A 86 -3.74 -0.82 4.35
N VAL A 87 -4.05 0.33 4.90
CA VAL A 87 -5.27 0.60 5.67
C VAL A 87 -5.87 1.92 5.25
N LEU A 88 -7.20 2.00 5.32
CA LEU A 88 -7.89 3.27 5.09
C LEU A 88 -7.52 4.28 6.17
N LEU A 89 -7.40 5.54 5.75
CA LEU A 89 -7.19 6.64 6.68
C LEU A 89 -8.39 6.80 7.61
N THR A 90 -8.11 6.85 8.90
CA THR A 90 -9.11 7.22 9.89
C THR A 90 -9.55 8.69 9.72
N PRO A 91 -10.74 9.08 10.19
CA PRO A 91 -11.15 10.50 10.18
C PRO A 91 -10.12 11.42 10.87
N ALA A 92 -9.48 10.95 11.95
CA ALA A 92 -8.45 11.70 12.66
C ALA A 92 -7.17 11.89 11.84
N GLU A 93 -6.77 10.88 11.03
CA GLU A 93 -5.63 11.00 10.12
C GLU A 93 -5.96 11.92 8.94
N GLN A 94 -7.17 11.82 8.38
CA GLN A 94 -7.62 12.72 7.31
C GLN A 94 -7.67 14.19 7.77
N ALA A 95 -8.12 14.44 9.00
CA ALA A 95 -8.19 15.79 9.58
C ALA A 95 -6.81 16.44 9.83
N ARG A 96 -5.73 15.65 9.88
CA ARG A 96 -4.35 16.16 9.99
C ARG A 96 -3.75 16.58 8.66
N LEU A 97 -4.32 16.13 7.54
CA LEU A 97 -3.86 16.51 6.22
C LEU A 97 -4.34 17.94 5.88
N PRO A 98 -3.52 18.76 5.22
CA PRO A 98 -3.85 20.16 4.92
C PRO A 98 -4.99 20.32 3.90
N ALA A 99 -5.38 19.25 3.20
CA ALA A 99 -6.48 19.23 2.24
C ALA A 99 -7.07 17.82 2.11
N SER A 100 -8.25 17.73 1.48
CA SER A 100 -8.91 16.45 1.21
C SER A 100 -8.09 15.58 0.25
N VAL A 101 -8.09 14.27 0.52
CA VAL A 101 -7.37 13.26 -0.26
C VAL A 101 -8.32 12.27 -0.91
N LEU A 102 -7.87 11.67 -1.99
CA LEU A 102 -8.44 10.48 -2.60
C LEU A 102 -7.66 9.27 -2.12
N SER A 103 -8.36 8.24 -1.64
CA SER A 103 -7.80 6.92 -1.34
C SER A 103 -8.26 5.94 -2.41
N ILE A 104 -7.34 5.45 -3.23
CA ILE A 104 -7.62 4.66 -4.42
C ILE A 104 -7.01 3.27 -4.21
N PRO A 105 -7.81 2.18 -4.12
CA PRO A 105 -7.28 0.83 -3.98
C PRO A 105 -6.59 0.39 -5.27
N THR A 106 -5.53 -0.40 -5.14
CA THR A 106 -4.70 -0.80 -6.29
C THR A 106 -4.45 -2.29 -6.40
N CYS A 107 -4.42 -3.01 -5.28
CA CYS A 107 -4.28 -4.47 -5.27
C CYS A 107 -4.81 -5.07 -3.97
N LEU A 108 -4.94 -6.41 -3.96
CA LEU A 108 -5.14 -7.20 -2.76
C LEU A 108 -3.80 -7.74 -2.28
N GLY A 109 -3.60 -7.76 -0.97
CA GLY A 109 -2.47 -8.43 -0.34
C GLY A 109 -2.92 -9.23 0.87
N ALA A 110 -2.08 -10.12 1.36
CA ALA A 110 -2.35 -10.91 2.54
C ALA A 110 -1.21 -10.79 3.56
N VAL A 111 -1.58 -10.75 4.84
CA VAL A 111 -0.61 -10.89 5.93
C VAL A 111 -0.42 -12.37 6.20
N ALA A 112 0.71 -12.92 5.77
CA ALA A 112 1.10 -14.30 6.06
C ALA A 112 1.72 -14.40 7.46
N VAL A 113 1.38 -15.44 8.19
CA VAL A 113 2.11 -15.87 9.39
C VAL A 113 3.10 -16.93 8.97
N CYS A 114 4.38 -16.74 9.28
CA CYS A 114 5.44 -17.64 8.87
C CYS A 114 6.26 -18.09 10.07
N VAL A 115 6.82 -19.30 9.95
CA VAL A 115 7.64 -19.93 10.98
C VAL A 115 8.98 -20.39 10.39
N ASN A 116 9.99 -20.47 11.24
CA ASN A 116 11.26 -21.12 10.93
C ASN A 116 11.51 -22.27 11.90
N LEU A 117 11.13 -23.47 11.50
CA LEU A 117 11.28 -24.70 12.29
C LEU A 117 12.02 -25.77 11.51
N PRO A 118 12.79 -26.64 12.19
CA PRO A 118 13.39 -27.79 11.54
C PRO A 118 12.39 -28.64 10.78
N GLY A 119 12.69 -28.97 9.53
CA GLY A 119 11.82 -29.77 8.68
C GLY A 119 10.64 -29.02 8.05
N ASN A 120 10.54 -27.69 8.26
CA ASN A 120 9.50 -26.84 7.66
C ASN A 120 8.07 -27.44 7.77
N PRO A 121 7.58 -27.73 8.99
CA PRO A 121 6.29 -28.40 9.15
C PRO A 121 5.13 -27.50 8.70
N ALA A 122 4.15 -28.09 8.01
CA ALA A 122 2.92 -27.41 7.60
C ALA A 122 1.98 -27.23 8.78
N LEU A 123 2.19 -26.21 9.59
CA LEU A 123 1.43 -25.95 10.80
C LEU A 123 0.05 -25.33 10.51
N ARG A 124 -0.88 -25.66 11.42
CA ARG A 124 -2.22 -25.08 11.51
C ARG A 124 -2.35 -24.30 12.81
N MET A 125 -2.93 -23.11 12.74
CA MET A 125 -3.22 -22.29 13.92
C MET A 125 -4.62 -21.69 13.82
N ASP A 126 -5.29 -21.60 14.94
CA ASP A 126 -6.50 -20.80 15.07
C ASP A 126 -6.18 -19.42 15.68
N PRO A 127 -7.12 -18.47 15.64
CA PRO A 127 -6.90 -17.11 16.16
C PRO A 127 -6.48 -17.08 17.63
N SER A 128 -7.05 -17.93 18.46
CA SER A 128 -6.77 -17.97 19.91
C SER A 128 -5.34 -18.44 20.19
N LEU A 129 -4.86 -19.49 19.49
CA LEU A 129 -3.48 -19.96 19.60
C LEU A 129 -2.51 -18.90 19.08
N LEU A 130 -2.80 -18.29 17.92
CA LEU A 130 -1.97 -17.25 17.35
C LEU A 130 -1.83 -16.06 18.30
N SER A 131 -2.94 -15.61 18.87
CA SER A 131 -3.00 -14.56 19.89
C SER A 131 -2.16 -14.92 21.13
N ALA A 132 -2.32 -16.15 21.67
CA ALA A 132 -1.55 -16.61 22.82
C ALA A 132 -0.04 -16.67 22.57
N ILE A 133 0.38 -17.05 21.36
CA ILE A 133 1.79 -17.02 20.95
C ILE A 133 2.33 -15.58 20.96
N PHE A 134 1.62 -14.66 20.31
CA PHE A 134 2.09 -13.25 20.22
C PHE A 134 1.96 -12.49 21.54
N ARG A 135 1.13 -12.94 22.49
CA ARG A 135 1.15 -12.46 23.87
C ARG A 135 2.29 -13.03 24.70
N GLY A 136 3.00 -14.06 24.18
CA GLY A 136 4.07 -14.76 24.91
C GLY A 136 3.55 -15.74 25.95
N ASP A 137 2.29 -16.18 25.87
CA ASP A 137 1.70 -17.21 26.74
C ASP A 137 2.15 -18.62 26.34
N VAL A 138 2.59 -18.82 25.10
CA VAL A 138 3.19 -20.05 24.56
C VAL A 138 4.70 -19.86 24.49
N LYS A 139 5.45 -20.64 25.27
CA LYS A 139 6.91 -20.48 25.40
C LYS A 139 7.72 -21.44 24.55
N LYS A 140 7.16 -22.58 24.16
CA LYS A 140 7.83 -23.64 23.42
C LYS A 140 6.97 -24.15 22.28
N TRP A 141 7.60 -24.63 21.22
CA TRP A 141 6.90 -25.18 20.07
C TRP A 141 6.19 -26.51 20.36
N ASN A 142 6.65 -27.29 21.31
CA ASN A 142 5.99 -28.53 21.77
C ASN A 142 4.87 -28.32 22.81
N ASP A 143 4.37 -27.08 22.95
CA ASP A 143 3.21 -26.76 23.78
C ASP A 143 1.98 -27.55 23.33
N THR A 144 1.20 -28.09 24.30
CA THR A 144 0.02 -28.92 24.03
C THR A 144 -1.02 -28.22 23.16
N ARG A 145 -1.16 -26.90 23.24
CA ARG A 145 -2.08 -26.09 22.42
C ARG A 145 -1.72 -26.16 20.94
N ILE A 146 -0.40 -26.13 20.60
CA ILE A 146 0.06 -26.32 19.23
C ILE A 146 -0.15 -27.77 18.79
N ALA A 147 0.21 -28.72 19.63
CA ALA A 147 0.08 -30.15 19.33
C ALA A 147 -1.36 -30.59 19.05
N LEU A 148 -2.35 -30.05 19.77
CA LEU A 148 -3.78 -30.35 19.56
C LEU A 148 -4.27 -29.99 18.15
N LEU A 149 -3.77 -28.91 17.55
CA LEU A 149 -4.10 -28.52 16.17
C LEU A 149 -3.22 -29.21 15.11
N ASN A 150 -2.13 -29.87 15.55
CA ASN A 150 -1.12 -30.49 14.70
C ASN A 150 -0.74 -31.92 15.16
N PRO A 151 -1.69 -32.82 15.32
CA PRO A 151 -1.47 -34.10 16.02
C PRO A 151 -0.49 -35.04 15.31
N VAL A 152 -0.30 -34.88 14.00
CA VAL A 152 0.62 -35.73 13.21
C VAL A 152 2.02 -35.14 13.08
N ILE A 153 2.26 -33.92 13.58
CA ILE A 153 3.52 -33.20 13.46
C ILE A 153 4.33 -33.41 14.75
N LYS A 154 5.56 -33.91 14.61
CA LYS A 154 6.51 -33.96 15.72
C LYS A 154 7.08 -32.55 15.95
N LEU A 155 6.54 -31.85 16.94
CA LEU A 155 6.97 -30.52 17.30
C LEU A 155 8.31 -30.55 18.06
N PRO A 156 9.26 -29.63 17.73
CA PRO A 156 10.55 -29.59 18.40
C PRO A 156 10.45 -28.98 19.81
N ASP A 157 11.33 -29.39 20.70
CA ASP A 157 11.51 -28.74 22.01
C ASP A 157 12.40 -27.48 21.84
N LEU A 158 11.87 -26.47 21.18
CA LEU A 158 12.53 -25.19 20.94
C LEU A 158 11.70 -24.05 21.57
N PRO A 159 12.35 -22.97 22.03
CA PRO A 159 11.62 -21.78 22.44
C PRO A 159 10.90 -21.15 21.25
N VAL A 160 9.73 -20.56 21.50
CA VAL A 160 9.04 -19.71 20.52
C VAL A 160 9.66 -18.32 20.56
N ILE A 161 10.20 -17.85 19.43
CA ILE A 161 10.78 -16.52 19.28
C ILE A 161 9.81 -15.68 18.42
N VAL A 162 9.04 -14.83 19.08
CA VAL A 162 8.10 -13.94 18.40
C VAL A 162 8.84 -12.79 17.72
N LEU A 163 8.57 -12.55 16.44
CA LEU A 163 9.04 -11.39 15.69
C LEU A 163 7.85 -10.50 15.33
N HIS A 164 7.94 -9.21 15.64
CA HIS A 164 6.90 -8.23 15.35
C HIS A 164 7.49 -6.99 14.68
N ARG A 165 6.65 -6.13 14.10
CA ARG A 165 7.12 -4.88 13.50
C ARG A 165 7.48 -3.86 14.59
N ALA A 166 8.62 -3.20 14.41
CA ALA A 166 9.10 -2.11 15.25
C ALA A 166 8.67 -0.72 14.72
N ASP A 167 8.28 -0.64 13.46
CA ASP A 167 7.81 0.58 12.82
C ASP A 167 6.27 0.62 12.79
N ALA A 168 5.69 1.83 12.70
CA ALA A 168 4.24 2.01 12.56
C ALA A 168 3.78 1.54 11.16
N SER A 169 3.27 0.33 11.10
CA SER A 169 3.08 -0.48 9.90
C SER A 169 1.61 -0.80 9.62
N GLY A 170 1.20 -0.64 8.35
CA GLY A 170 -0.09 -1.14 7.87
C GLY A 170 -0.23 -2.65 8.02
N THR A 171 0.85 -3.42 7.80
CA THR A 171 0.87 -4.89 8.05
C THR A 171 0.55 -5.20 9.51
N SER A 172 1.12 -4.45 10.48
CA SER A 172 0.78 -4.58 11.90
C SER A 172 -0.67 -4.22 12.18
N SER A 173 -1.19 -3.17 11.55
CA SER A 173 -2.59 -2.78 11.71
C SER A 173 -3.54 -3.89 11.27
N ILE A 174 -3.30 -4.51 10.10
CA ILE A 174 -4.09 -5.64 9.60
C ILE A 174 -4.03 -6.81 10.60
N PHE A 175 -2.83 -7.20 11.01
CA PHE A 175 -2.59 -8.32 11.93
C PHE A 175 -3.25 -8.10 13.30
N THR A 176 -3.01 -6.95 13.92
CA THR A 176 -3.54 -6.63 15.25
C THR A 176 -5.05 -6.41 15.25
N THR A 177 -5.61 -5.84 14.17
CA THR A 177 -7.06 -5.72 13.99
C THR A 177 -7.72 -7.10 13.88
N TYR A 178 -7.11 -8.03 13.11
CA TYR A 178 -7.60 -9.41 13.03
C TYR A 178 -7.58 -10.07 14.40
N LEU A 179 -6.47 -10.00 15.16
CA LEU A 179 -6.39 -10.59 16.49
C LEU A 179 -7.39 -9.96 17.47
N SER A 180 -7.58 -8.63 17.42
CA SER A 180 -8.58 -7.93 18.26
C SER A 180 -10.01 -8.33 17.92
N ALA A 181 -10.31 -8.61 16.66
CA ALA A 181 -11.65 -9.03 16.23
C ALA A 181 -11.95 -10.49 16.58
N THR A 182 -10.92 -11.34 16.76
CA THR A 182 -11.07 -12.80 16.91
C THR A 182 -10.68 -13.33 18.29
N ASP A 183 -10.01 -12.52 19.12
CA ASP A 183 -9.59 -12.90 20.48
C ASP A 183 -9.81 -11.73 21.46
N GLN A 184 -10.77 -11.88 22.37
CA GLN A 184 -11.09 -10.84 23.35
C GLN A 184 -9.91 -10.51 24.27
N THR A 185 -9.10 -11.53 24.64
CA THR A 185 -7.93 -11.31 25.50
C THR A 185 -6.89 -10.42 24.82
N TRP A 186 -6.71 -10.58 23.50
CA TRP A 186 -5.85 -9.68 22.73
C TRP A 186 -6.43 -8.26 22.69
N SER A 187 -7.72 -8.15 22.37
CA SER A 187 -8.42 -6.86 22.32
C SER A 187 -8.26 -6.06 23.61
N ASP A 188 -8.43 -6.71 24.76
CA ASP A 188 -8.38 -6.07 26.07
C ASP A 188 -6.95 -5.69 26.52
N LYS A 189 -5.95 -6.52 26.15
CA LYS A 189 -4.57 -6.36 26.65
C LYS A 189 -3.65 -5.59 25.70
N VAL A 190 -3.88 -5.69 24.39
CA VAL A 190 -2.97 -5.17 23.36
C VAL A 190 -3.69 -4.20 22.43
N GLY A 191 -4.87 -4.57 21.96
CA GLY A 191 -5.66 -3.80 21.00
C GLY A 191 -5.15 -3.89 19.56
N ALA A 192 -5.61 -2.96 18.73
CA ALA A 192 -5.31 -2.87 17.31
C ALA A 192 -4.64 -1.54 16.94
N GLY A 193 -3.71 -1.56 15.99
CA GLY A 193 -3.07 -0.35 15.50
C GLY A 193 -1.84 -0.62 14.63
N GLN A 194 -1.36 0.42 13.98
CA GLN A 194 -0.11 0.38 13.21
C GLN A 194 1.12 0.19 14.11
N LEU A 195 1.01 0.63 15.36
CA LEU A 195 2.01 0.48 16.42
C LEU A 195 1.26 0.17 17.72
N VAL A 196 1.59 -0.95 18.35
CA VAL A 196 1.03 -1.39 19.64
C VAL A 196 2.14 -1.70 20.62
N ALA A 197 1.81 -1.78 21.92
CA ALA A 197 2.75 -2.24 22.94
C ALA A 197 2.82 -3.78 22.90
N TRP A 198 3.80 -4.32 22.20
CA TRP A 198 3.97 -5.77 22.04
C TRP A 198 4.33 -6.42 23.38
N PRO A 199 3.56 -7.43 23.83
CA PRO A 199 3.82 -8.07 25.11
C PRO A 199 5.06 -8.96 25.12
N ALA A 200 5.47 -9.45 23.95
CA ALA A 200 6.61 -10.35 23.78
C ALA A 200 7.23 -10.20 22.40
N GLY A 201 8.49 -10.62 22.27
CA GLY A 201 9.16 -10.74 20.99
C GLY A 201 10.23 -9.68 20.73
N VAL A 202 10.73 -9.70 19.50
CA VAL A 202 11.78 -8.82 18.99
C VAL A 202 11.23 -7.97 17.86
N GLY A 203 11.44 -6.66 17.95
CA GLY A 203 11.00 -5.70 16.93
C GLY A 203 11.89 -5.71 15.69
N VAL A 204 11.26 -5.81 14.51
CA VAL A 204 11.93 -5.86 13.21
C VAL A 204 11.34 -4.81 12.28
N LYS A 205 12.17 -4.07 11.55
CA LYS A 205 11.73 -3.01 10.64
C LYS A 205 11.44 -3.55 9.24
N ALA A 206 10.34 -3.11 8.63
CA ALA A 206 9.89 -3.42 7.27
C ALA A 206 9.55 -4.91 7.04
N ASN A 207 8.84 -5.22 5.92
CA ASN A 207 8.55 -6.60 5.51
C ASN A 207 9.81 -7.37 5.09
N SER A 208 10.75 -6.70 4.41
CA SER A 208 12.04 -7.29 4.00
C SER A 208 12.90 -7.68 5.20
N GLY A 209 12.98 -6.83 6.24
CA GLY A 209 13.68 -7.15 7.47
C GLY A 209 13.02 -8.33 8.21
N MET A 210 11.68 -8.38 8.25
CA MET A 210 10.94 -9.50 8.84
C MET A 210 11.26 -10.81 8.12
N ALA A 211 11.25 -10.81 6.78
CA ALA A 211 11.61 -12.00 6.00
C ALA A 211 13.04 -12.47 6.27
N ALA A 212 14.00 -11.53 6.34
CA ALA A 212 15.40 -11.85 6.65
C ALA A 212 15.56 -12.43 8.06
N MET A 213 14.91 -11.82 9.07
CA MET A 213 15.02 -12.27 10.46
C MET A 213 14.38 -13.66 10.66
N LEU A 214 13.19 -13.90 10.05
CA LEU A 214 12.55 -15.22 10.06
C LEU A 214 13.49 -16.31 9.50
N ARG A 215 14.13 -16.06 8.37
CA ARG A 215 15.06 -17.02 7.75
C ARG A 215 16.26 -17.37 8.64
N GLN A 216 16.75 -16.39 9.39
CA GLN A 216 17.98 -16.52 10.20
C GLN A 216 17.73 -17.08 11.60
N THR A 217 16.48 -16.99 12.11
CA THR A 217 16.18 -17.28 13.51
C THR A 217 15.38 -18.58 13.63
N SER A 218 16.06 -19.70 13.97
CA SER A 218 15.39 -20.97 14.23
C SER A 218 14.46 -20.84 15.45
N GLY A 219 13.25 -21.43 15.38
CA GLY A 219 12.21 -21.30 16.40
C GLY A 219 11.42 -20.01 16.32
N SER A 220 11.62 -19.19 15.29
CA SER A 220 10.88 -17.92 15.15
C SER A 220 9.51 -18.11 14.50
N ILE A 221 8.61 -17.19 14.87
CA ILE A 221 7.32 -16.93 14.23
C ILE A 221 7.17 -15.43 14.03
N GLY A 222 6.64 -15.01 12.89
CA GLY A 222 6.38 -13.61 12.59
C GLY A 222 5.30 -13.47 11.53
N TYR A 223 4.92 -12.23 11.26
CA TYR A 223 3.93 -11.89 10.24
C TYR A 223 4.52 -10.87 9.26
N LEU A 224 4.21 -11.05 7.98
CA LEU A 224 4.68 -10.19 6.91
C LEU A 224 3.73 -10.28 5.71
N GLU A 225 3.91 -9.40 4.74
CA GLU A 225 3.18 -9.51 3.50
C GLU A 225 3.60 -10.78 2.72
N TYR A 226 2.62 -11.46 2.10
CA TYR A 226 2.75 -12.80 1.52
C TYR A 226 3.81 -12.90 0.41
N THR A 227 3.97 -11.87 -0.41
CA THR A 227 5.01 -11.84 -1.48
C THR A 227 6.41 -12.03 -0.90
N PHE A 228 6.71 -11.36 0.23
CA PHE A 228 8.02 -11.52 0.90
C PHE A 228 8.21 -12.93 1.47
N ALA A 229 7.12 -13.56 1.93
CA ALA A 229 7.18 -14.95 2.38
C ALA A 229 7.56 -15.89 1.23
N VAL A 230 6.92 -15.73 0.06
CA VAL A 230 7.20 -16.53 -1.15
C VAL A 230 8.61 -16.28 -1.67
N GLN A 231 9.01 -15.02 -1.85
CA GLN A 231 10.34 -14.66 -2.35
C GLN A 231 11.48 -15.15 -1.42
N SER A 232 11.19 -15.27 -0.13
CA SER A 232 12.15 -15.75 0.87
C SER A 232 12.02 -17.24 1.17
N SER A 233 11.14 -17.97 0.49
CA SER A 233 10.86 -19.41 0.69
C SER A 233 10.52 -19.74 2.15
N LEU A 234 9.76 -18.87 2.83
CA LEU A 234 9.33 -19.08 4.20
C LEU A 234 8.15 -20.05 4.28
N THR A 235 8.09 -20.84 5.36
CA THR A 235 6.97 -21.73 5.63
C THR A 235 5.81 -20.95 6.23
N CYS A 236 4.73 -20.81 5.48
CA CYS A 236 3.50 -20.18 5.95
C CYS A 236 2.63 -21.15 6.76
N VAL A 237 1.97 -20.61 7.78
CA VAL A 237 1.00 -21.34 8.63
C VAL A 237 -0.38 -21.25 7.99
N ALA A 238 -1.12 -22.37 7.98
CA ALA A 238 -2.52 -22.38 7.60
C ALA A 238 -3.36 -21.85 8.77
N LEU A 239 -4.11 -20.77 8.55
CA LEU A 239 -4.93 -20.14 9.59
C LEU A 239 -6.38 -20.60 9.48
N ARG A 240 -7.02 -20.85 10.64
CA ARG A 240 -8.44 -21.15 10.69
C ARG A 240 -9.23 -19.89 10.36
N ASN A 241 -10.03 -19.95 9.32
CA ASN A 241 -10.93 -18.87 8.92
C ASN A 241 -12.28 -18.96 9.65
N ARG A 242 -13.15 -17.99 9.41
CA ARG A 242 -14.49 -17.91 10.02
C ARG A 242 -15.41 -19.10 9.69
N ALA A 243 -15.20 -19.77 8.55
CA ALA A 243 -15.91 -20.99 8.18
C ALA A 243 -15.38 -22.24 8.88
N GLY A 244 -14.28 -22.13 9.66
CA GLY A 244 -13.63 -23.24 10.36
C GLY A 244 -12.57 -23.99 9.55
N ALA A 245 -12.36 -23.62 8.28
CA ALA A 245 -11.35 -24.21 7.41
C ALA A 245 -9.95 -23.63 7.70
N PHE A 246 -8.91 -24.48 7.59
CA PHE A 246 -7.53 -24.03 7.65
C PHE A 246 -7.04 -23.66 6.24
N VAL A 247 -6.74 -22.39 6.03
CA VAL A 247 -6.41 -21.81 4.72
C VAL A 247 -5.00 -21.23 4.73
N LEU A 248 -4.21 -21.55 3.69
CA LEU A 248 -2.93 -20.92 3.40
C LEU A 248 -3.14 -19.62 2.60
N PRO A 249 -2.26 -18.62 2.76
CA PRO A 249 -2.29 -17.44 1.89
C PRO A 249 -1.96 -17.85 0.44
N SER A 250 -2.72 -17.33 -0.50
CA SER A 250 -2.52 -17.50 -1.94
C SER A 250 -3.32 -16.42 -2.69
N VAL A 251 -3.03 -16.18 -3.95
CA VAL A 251 -3.83 -15.29 -4.80
C VAL A 251 -5.31 -15.72 -4.83
N ALA A 252 -5.55 -17.03 -4.94
CA ALA A 252 -6.91 -17.58 -4.95
C ALA A 252 -7.66 -17.34 -3.63
N SER A 253 -7.00 -17.58 -2.48
CA SER A 253 -7.61 -17.38 -1.16
C SER A 253 -7.78 -15.91 -0.79
N MET A 254 -6.93 -15.01 -1.32
CA MET A 254 -7.15 -13.56 -1.24
C MET A 254 -8.38 -13.12 -2.01
N LYS A 255 -8.54 -13.57 -3.26
CA LYS A 255 -9.70 -13.25 -4.09
C LYS A 255 -11.00 -13.79 -3.50
N ALA A 256 -10.95 -14.98 -2.88
CA ALA A 256 -12.10 -15.58 -2.18
C ALA A 256 -12.57 -14.75 -0.97
N ALA A 257 -11.72 -13.92 -0.38
CA ALA A 257 -12.07 -13.04 0.74
C ALA A 257 -12.78 -11.75 0.29
N VAL A 258 -12.84 -11.45 -1.01
CA VAL A 258 -13.51 -10.24 -1.52
C VAL A 258 -15.00 -10.53 -1.69
N PRO A 259 -15.90 -9.86 -0.94
CA PRO A 259 -17.33 -10.08 -1.10
C PRO A 259 -17.82 -9.48 -2.43
N ALA A 260 -18.87 -10.09 -2.99
CA ALA A 260 -19.50 -9.59 -4.22
C ALA A 260 -20.20 -8.23 -4.02
N ASP A 261 -20.60 -7.94 -2.79
CA ASP A 261 -21.35 -6.75 -2.36
C ASP A 261 -20.48 -5.72 -1.63
N LEU A 262 -19.18 -5.64 -1.98
CA LEU A 262 -18.31 -4.63 -1.38
C LEU A 262 -18.87 -3.22 -1.62
N PRO A 263 -18.99 -2.38 -0.57
CA PRO A 263 -19.52 -1.02 -0.72
C PRO A 263 -18.79 -0.23 -1.80
N SER A 264 -19.52 0.61 -2.55
CA SER A 264 -18.92 1.41 -3.65
C SER A 264 -17.87 2.41 -3.18
N ASP A 265 -17.90 2.81 -1.90
CA ASP A 265 -16.87 3.63 -1.26
C ASP A 265 -15.67 2.81 -0.79
N LEU A 266 -15.71 1.49 -0.95
CA LEU A 266 -14.67 0.52 -0.63
C LEU A 266 -14.20 0.53 0.84
N LYS A 267 -15.00 1.10 1.77
CA LYS A 267 -14.67 1.22 3.19
C LYS A 267 -14.92 -0.05 4.01
N GLY A 268 -15.23 -1.16 3.37
CA GLY A 268 -15.40 -2.45 4.02
C GLY A 268 -14.07 -3.10 4.39
N THR A 269 -14.07 -3.88 5.48
CA THR A 269 -12.92 -4.74 5.81
C THR A 269 -12.98 -6.05 5.04
N LEU A 270 -11.80 -6.56 4.63
CA LEU A 270 -11.65 -7.89 4.05
C LEU A 270 -11.14 -8.91 5.10
N LEU A 271 -11.00 -8.49 6.36
CA LEU A 271 -10.57 -9.37 7.45
C LEU A 271 -11.66 -10.35 7.83
N ASP A 272 -11.25 -11.60 8.02
CA ASP A 272 -12.09 -12.72 8.48
C ASP A 272 -13.44 -12.83 7.75
N ARG A 273 -13.41 -12.67 6.43
CA ARG A 273 -14.62 -12.79 5.59
C ARG A 273 -15.12 -14.22 5.53
N PRO A 274 -16.45 -14.44 5.45
CA PRO A 274 -17.00 -15.77 5.29
C PRO A 274 -16.58 -16.39 3.94
N GLY A 275 -16.40 -17.72 3.94
CA GLY A 275 -16.03 -18.49 2.75
C GLY A 275 -15.01 -19.58 3.10
N ASP A 276 -15.23 -20.82 2.65
CA ASP A 276 -14.39 -21.97 3.03
C ASP A 276 -12.94 -21.82 2.60
N THR A 277 -12.69 -21.10 1.51
CA THR A 277 -11.35 -20.89 0.94
C THR A 277 -10.81 -19.47 1.17
N ALA A 278 -11.58 -18.60 1.85
CA ALA A 278 -11.15 -17.23 2.13
C ALA A 278 -10.04 -17.21 3.18
N TYR A 279 -8.90 -16.57 2.84
CA TYR A 279 -7.82 -16.33 3.79
C TYR A 279 -8.22 -15.22 4.78
N PRO A 280 -7.99 -15.37 6.08
CA PRO A 280 -8.59 -14.45 7.06
C PRO A 280 -7.92 -13.09 7.15
N MET A 281 -6.67 -12.93 6.72
CA MET A 281 -5.94 -11.67 6.83
C MET A 281 -5.63 -11.08 5.44
N VAL A 282 -6.68 -10.65 4.74
CA VAL A 282 -6.60 -9.97 3.44
C VAL A 282 -6.90 -8.49 3.61
N SER A 283 -6.21 -7.65 2.87
CA SER A 283 -6.48 -6.21 2.78
C SER A 283 -6.33 -5.68 1.37
N LEU A 284 -6.98 -4.56 1.09
CA LEU A 284 -6.64 -3.70 -0.03
C LEU A 284 -5.41 -2.86 0.34
N THR A 285 -4.60 -2.53 -0.67
CA THR A 285 -3.57 -1.49 -0.59
C THR A 285 -4.02 -0.28 -1.38
N TRP A 286 -3.75 0.89 -0.85
CA TRP A 286 -4.29 2.15 -1.32
C TRP A 286 -3.18 3.10 -1.74
N LEU A 287 -3.36 3.78 -2.88
CA LEU A 287 -2.65 4.99 -3.21
C LEU A 287 -3.47 6.20 -2.73
N VAL A 288 -2.80 7.15 -2.10
CA VAL A 288 -3.41 8.35 -1.51
C VAL A 288 -2.77 9.58 -2.11
N CYS A 289 -3.56 10.47 -2.68
CA CYS A 289 -3.10 11.76 -3.20
C CYS A 289 -4.10 12.87 -2.87
N TYR A 290 -3.66 14.11 -2.88
CA TYR A 290 -4.60 15.23 -2.71
C TYR A 290 -5.61 15.24 -3.85
N ARG A 291 -6.88 15.53 -3.51
CA ARG A 291 -7.95 15.66 -4.50
C ARG A 291 -7.69 16.85 -5.43
N GLU A 292 -7.30 17.98 -4.86
CA GLU A 292 -6.94 19.19 -5.60
C GLU A 292 -5.41 19.27 -5.78
N GLN A 293 -4.95 19.38 -7.01
CA GLN A 293 -3.54 19.28 -7.37
C GLN A 293 -2.85 20.60 -7.71
N SER A 294 -3.56 21.74 -7.66
CA SER A 294 -2.98 23.06 -7.98
C SER A 294 -2.23 23.70 -6.79
N TYR A 295 -2.12 22.99 -5.65
CA TYR A 295 -1.41 23.49 -4.47
C TYR A 295 0.09 23.76 -4.77
N ASP A 296 0.67 24.76 -4.06
CA ASP A 296 2.08 25.15 -4.14
C ASP A 296 2.54 25.48 -5.58
N GLY A 297 1.62 25.98 -6.43
CA GLY A 297 1.94 26.34 -7.82
C GLY A 297 2.25 25.17 -8.75
N ARG A 298 1.83 23.95 -8.39
CA ARG A 298 2.03 22.75 -9.22
C ARG A 298 1.35 22.89 -10.58
N PRO A 299 2.03 22.54 -11.67
CA PRO A 299 1.46 22.63 -13.01
C PRO A 299 0.41 21.54 -13.26
N ARG A 300 -0.51 21.78 -14.21
CA ARG A 300 -1.55 20.81 -14.59
C ARG A 300 -0.97 19.51 -15.09
N GLU A 301 0.18 19.56 -15.76
CA GLU A 301 0.88 18.40 -16.30
C GLU A 301 1.25 17.39 -15.19
N ARG A 302 1.57 17.87 -13.98
CA ARG A 302 1.84 16.99 -12.85
C ARG A 302 0.57 16.29 -12.37
N ALA A 303 -0.56 16.98 -12.30
CA ALA A 303 -1.85 16.40 -12.00
C ALA A 303 -2.25 15.33 -13.05
N THR A 304 -2.01 15.63 -14.33
CA THR A 304 -2.24 14.70 -15.44
C THR A 304 -1.36 13.45 -15.31
N ALA A 305 -0.08 13.61 -15.02
CA ALA A 305 0.84 12.48 -14.84
C ALA A 305 0.43 11.58 -13.66
N ILE A 306 -0.07 12.15 -12.56
CA ILE A 306 -0.63 11.39 -11.43
C ILE A 306 -1.87 10.60 -11.89
N ALA A 307 -2.82 11.26 -12.58
CA ALA A 307 -4.03 10.62 -13.09
C ALA A 307 -3.70 9.47 -14.07
N ASP A 308 -2.72 9.68 -14.94
CA ASP A 308 -2.28 8.71 -15.94
C ASP A 308 -1.62 7.50 -15.30
N LEU A 309 -0.71 7.72 -14.35
CA LEU A 309 -0.05 6.65 -13.60
C LEU A 309 -1.08 5.79 -12.85
N VAL A 310 -1.97 6.42 -12.08
CA VAL A 310 -2.97 5.68 -11.30
C VAL A 310 -3.96 4.95 -12.23
N SER A 311 -4.39 5.58 -13.32
CA SER A 311 -5.25 4.95 -14.33
C SER A 311 -4.57 3.72 -14.96
N TRP A 312 -3.28 3.81 -15.27
CA TRP A 312 -2.51 2.69 -15.80
C TRP A 312 -2.35 1.56 -14.78
N ILE A 313 -2.07 1.88 -13.50
CA ILE A 313 -2.03 0.90 -12.42
C ILE A 313 -3.36 0.14 -12.31
N LEU A 314 -4.49 0.85 -12.43
CA LEU A 314 -5.85 0.27 -12.42
C LEU A 314 -6.22 -0.45 -13.74
N GLY A 315 -5.43 -0.28 -14.79
CA GLY A 315 -5.59 -0.91 -16.10
C GLY A 315 -4.56 -2.00 -16.36
N ASP A 316 -3.63 -1.72 -17.28
CA ASP A 316 -2.58 -2.66 -17.72
C ASP A 316 -1.70 -3.13 -16.57
N GLY A 317 -1.43 -2.26 -15.59
CA GLY A 317 -0.62 -2.54 -14.41
C GLY A 317 -1.16 -3.66 -13.52
N GLN A 318 -2.47 -4.00 -13.62
CA GLN A 318 -3.05 -5.12 -12.86
C GLN A 318 -2.47 -6.48 -13.27
N SER A 319 -2.02 -6.63 -14.51
CA SER A 319 -1.42 -7.88 -15.00
C SER A 319 -0.12 -8.25 -14.27
N LEU A 320 0.52 -7.29 -13.61
CA LEU A 320 1.76 -7.50 -12.86
C LEU A 320 1.52 -8.00 -11.42
N ALA A 321 0.28 -7.99 -10.93
CA ALA A 321 -0.02 -8.32 -9.53
C ALA A 321 0.15 -9.83 -9.24
N GLU A 322 -0.54 -10.69 -9.97
CA GLU A 322 -0.58 -12.13 -9.66
C GLU A 322 0.78 -12.84 -9.82
N PRO A 323 1.61 -12.52 -10.82
CA PRO A 323 2.96 -13.07 -10.88
C PRO A 323 3.82 -12.74 -9.65
N LEU A 324 3.52 -11.63 -8.97
CA LEU A 324 4.17 -11.21 -7.73
C LEU A 324 3.39 -11.63 -6.47
N GLN A 325 2.41 -12.54 -6.59
CA GLN A 325 1.60 -13.06 -5.48
C GLN A 325 0.70 -12.01 -4.80
N TYR A 326 0.38 -10.91 -5.48
CA TYR A 326 -0.71 -10.02 -5.09
C TYR A 326 -1.99 -10.39 -5.81
N GLY A 327 -3.14 -10.15 -5.21
CA GLY A 327 -4.41 -10.29 -5.92
C GLY A 327 -4.68 -9.08 -6.81
N SER A 328 -4.98 -9.31 -8.08
CA SER A 328 -5.55 -8.27 -8.94
C SER A 328 -6.93 -7.85 -8.42
N LEU A 329 -7.28 -6.57 -8.59
CA LEU A 329 -8.58 -6.08 -8.16
C LEU A 329 -9.71 -6.71 -9.00
N PRO A 330 -10.78 -7.25 -8.37
CA PRO A 330 -12.01 -7.59 -9.09
C PRO A 330 -12.58 -6.40 -9.85
N GLU A 331 -13.29 -6.65 -10.97
CA GLU A 331 -13.75 -5.57 -11.85
C GLU A 331 -14.65 -4.54 -11.13
N GLY A 332 -15.53 -4.96 -10.22
CA GLY A 332 -16.36 -4.05 -9.44
C GLY A 332 -15.53 -3.09 -8.57
N VAL A 333 -14.49 -3.62 -7.90
CA VAL A 333 -13.56 -2.81 -7.08
C VAL A 333 -12.75 -1.87 -7.97
N ARG A 334 -12.28 -2.36 -9.12
CA ARG A 334 -11.50 -1.58 -10.08
C ARG A 334 -12.33 -0.44 -10.70
N SER A 335 -13.59 -0.70 -11.03
CA SER A 335 -14.54 0.31 -11.52
C SER A 335 -14.79 1.41 -10.47
N ALA A 336 -15.01 1.02 -9.21
CA ALA A 336 -15.16 1.97 -8.10
C ALA A 336 -13.87 2.79 -7.89
N ALA A 337 -12.69 2.16 -7.96
CA ALA A 337 -11.41 2.84 -7.88
C ALA A 337 -11.22 3.89 -9.00
N ARG A 338 -11.60 3.57 -10.23
CA ARG A 338 -11.61 4.53 -11.35
C ARG A 338 -12.56 5.69 -11.10
N SER A 339 -13.75 5.43 -10.55
CA SER A 339 -14.70 6.48 -10.18
C SER A 339 -14.14 7.42 -9.10
N ILE A 340 -13.37 6.90 -8.14
CA ILE A 340 -12.67 7.76 -7.16
C ILE A 340 -11.64 8.63 -7.88
N LEU A 341 -10.87 8.08 -8.82
CA LEU A 341 -9.83 8.81 -9.56
C LEU A 341 -10.42 9.98 -10.38
N THR A 342 -11.65 9.87 -10.92
CA THR A 342 -12.28 10.97 -11.68
C THR A 342 -12.55 12.21 -10.84
N GLN A 343 -12.45 12.11 -9.51
CA GLN A 343 -12.59 13.25 -8.59
C GLN A 343 -11.31 14.09 -8.46
N LEU A 344 -10.21 13.69 -9.12
CA LEU A 344 -8.98 14.47 -9.14
C LEU A 344 -9.16 15.77 -9.90
N THR A 345 -8.82 16.89 -9.28
CA THR A 345 -9.02 18.23 -9.82
C THR A 345 -7.71 19.01 -9.90
N TRP A 346 -7.69 20.00 -10.79
CA TRP A 346 -6.68 21.04 -10.88
C TRP A 346 -7.37 22.39 -11.12
N GLU A 347 -7.15 23.37 -10.25
CA GLU A 347 -7.91 24.64 -10.20
C GLU A 347 -9.43 24.41 -10.20
N GLY A 348 -9.90 23.46 -9.39
CA GLY A 348 -11.31 23.12 -9.24
C GLY A 348 -11.95 22.43 -10.45
N LYS A 349 -11.20 22.14 -11.51
CA LYS A 349 -11.68 21.46 -12.73
C LYS A 349 -11.19 20.02 -12.77
N PRO A 350 -11.97 19.06 -13.28
CA PRO A 350 -11.50 17.70 -13.47
C PRO A 350 -10.21 17.65 -14.28
N VAL A 351 -9.30 16.77 -13.89
CA VAL A 351 -8.03 16.55 -14.62
C VAL A 351 -8.29 15.76 -15.89
N ARG A 352 -9.26 14.82 -15.84
CA ARG A 352 -9.73 13.97 -16.96
C ARG A 352 -11.23 14.01 -17.08
#